data_d1f951610fc446e5714d85bc17250364
#
_entry.id   d1f951610fc446e5714d85bc17250364
#
_cell.length_a   1.000
_cell.length_b   1.000
_cell.length_c   1.000
_cell.angle_alpha   90.00
_cell.angle_beta   90.00
_cell.angle_gamma   90.00
#
_symmetry.space_group_name_H-M   'P 1'
#
loop_
_entity.id
_entity.type
_entity.pdbx_description
1 polymer ?
#
loop_
_entity_poly.entity_id
_entity_poly.type
_entity_poly.pdbx_seq_one_letter_code
_entity_poly.pdbx_strand_id
1 'polypeptide(L)'
;RIGKHVAQVARGFGMQIVAFDPFTSTENAKELGIETATLDDVLKRADFLTIHTPVTDETRGIIGKDAFAKMKKGVRIVNCARGGLVDENALLEALENGTVAGAALDVFSTEPLPADSPLLGNPKIITTPHLGASTTEAQEGVALTVAEQMRDYLLNGTLRGAVNAPSMAAAEVEALQPFIDLA
;
A
#
# COMPACT_ATOMS: atom_id res chain seq x y z
N ARG A 1 -4.53 5.42 2.69
CA ARG A 1 -4.01 6.74 2.26
C ARG A 1 -3.49 6.68 0.84
N ILE A 2 -2.36 6.00 0.57
CA ILE A 2 -1.71 5.95 -0.77
C ILE A 2 -2.65 5.33 -1.81
N GLY A 3 -3.27 4.18 -1.52
CA GLY A 3 -4.18 3.52 -2.45
C GLY A 3 -5.34 4.41 -2.93
N LYS A 4 -5.87 5.31 -2.09
CA LYS A 4 -6.89 6.28 -2.51
C LYS A 4 -6.37 7.25 -3.57
N HIS A 5 -5.14 7.76 -3.41
CA HIS A 5 -4.53 8.66 -4.41
C HIS A 5 -4.25 7.91 -5.71
N VAL A 6 -3.73 6.68 -5.64
CA VAL A 6 -3.54 5.85 -6.83
C VAL A 6 -4.86 5.62 -7.56
N ALA A 7 -5.94 5.30 -6.83
CA ALA A 7 -7.27 5.12 -7.41
C ALA A 7 -7.78 6.40 -8.09
N GLN A 8 -7.59 7.58 -7.47
CA GLN A 8 -7.98 8.86 -8.07
C GLN A 8 -7.22 9.14 -9.37
N VAL A 9 -5.90 8.91 -9.39
CA VAL A 9 -5.07 9.09 -10.59
C VAL A 9 -5.49 8.11 -11.68
N ALA A 10 -5.66 6.83 -11.36
CA ALA A 10 -6.08 5.80 -12.30
C ALA A 10 -7.47 6.11 -12.93
N ARG A 11 -8.40 6.62 -12.14
CA ARG A 11 -9.69 7.10 -12.66
C ARG A 11 -9.54 8.26 -13.66
N GLY A 12 -8.57 9.14 -13.43
CA GLY A 12 -8.24 10.21 -14.38
C GLY A 12 -7.82 9.68 -15.75
N PHE A 13 -7.27 8.47 -15.81
CA PHE A 13 -6.98 7.74 -17.05
C PHE A 13 -8.17 6.92 -17.58
N GLY A 14 -9.36 7.04 -17.00
CA GLY A 14 -10.54 6.29 -17.42
C GLY A 14 -10.57 4.84 -16.97
N MET A 15 -9.71 4.43 -16.02
CA MET A 15 -9.69 3.07 -15.50
C MET A 15 -10.88 2.83 -14.56
N GLN A 16 -11.43 1.63 -14.60
CA GLN A 16 -12.38 1.14 -13.59
C GLN A 16 -11.61 0.64 -12.37
N ILE A 17 -12.00 1.11 -11.18
CA ILE A 17 -11.33 0.76 -9.93
C ILE A 17 -12.19 -0.20 -9.12
N VAL A 18 -11.63 -1.38 -8.86
CA VAL A 18 -12.19 -2.39 -7.96
C VAL A 18 -11.19 -2.60 -6.82
N ALA A 19 -11.64 -2.55 -5.58
CA ALA A 19 -10.76 -2.67 -4.43
C ALA A 19 -11.28 -3.70 -3.41
N PHE A 20 -10.35 -4.42 -2.82
CA PHE A 20 -10.53 -5.17 -1.58
C PHE A 20 -9.88 -4.39 -0.45
N ASP A 21 -10.67 -3.96 0.52
CA ASP A 21 -10.21 -3.31 1.75
C ASP A 21 -11.21 -3.64 2.87
N PRO A 22 -10.83 -4.48 3.86
CA PRO A 22 -11.74 -4.88 4.93
C PRO A 22 -12.07 -3.75 5.91
N PHE A 23 -11.36 -2.61 5.86
CA PHE A 23 -11.51 -1.48 6.77
C PHE A 23 -12.23 -0.28 6.15
N THR A 24 -12.46 -0.29 4.83
CA THR A 24 -13.15 0.81 4.15
C THR A 24 -14.64 0.48 4.00
N SER A 25 -15.52 1.38 4.48
CA SER A 25 -16.97 1.22 4.27
C SER A 25 -17.32 1.38 2.79
N THR A 26 -18.38 0.70 2.37
CA THR A 26 -18.88 0.76 0.97
C THR A 26 -19.27 2.19 0.58
N GLU A 27 -19.81 2.97 1.51
CA GLU A 27 -20.19 4.36 1.31
C GLU A 27 -18.97 5.22 0.97
N ASN A 28 -17.92 5.14 1.80
CA ASN A 28 -16.66 5.88 1.57
C ASN A 28 -15.99 5.49 0.25
N ALA A 29 -16.07 4.22 -0.15
CA ALA A 29 -15.56 3.76 -1.43
C ALA A 29 -16.36 4.33 -2.61
N LYS A 30 -17.70 4.35 -2.52
CA LYS A 30 -18.58 4.91 -3.54
C LYS A 30 -18.35 6.40 -3.78
N GLU A 31 -18.16 7.19 -2.74
CA GLU A 31 -17.84 8.62 -2.85
C GLU A 31 -16.55 8.85 -3.65
N LEU A 32 -15.61 7.93 -3.54
CA LEU A 32 -14.37 7.94 -4.31
C LEU A 32 -14.51 7.33 -5.72
N GLY A 33 -15.70 6.80 -6.05
CA GLY A 33 -15.98 6.07 -7.29
C GLY A 33 -15.18 4.76 -7.39
N ILE A 34 -15.00 4.09 -6.26
CA ILE A 34 -14.33 2.80 -6.14
C ILE A 34 -15.39 1.73 -5.87
N GLU A 35 -15.39 0.67 -6.65
CA GLU A 35 -16.18 -0.53 -6.38
C GLU A 35 -15.48 -1.39 -5.32
N THR A 36 -16.17 -1.75 -4.25
CA THR A 36 -15.66 -2.72 -3.26
C THR A 36 -16.05 -4.13 -3.66
N ALA A 37 -15.11 -5.08 -3.54
CA ALA A 37 -15.31 -6.47 -3.90
C ALA A 37 -14.50 -7.41 -2.98
N THR A 38 -14.73 -8.71 -3.09
CA THR A 38 -13.89 -9.71 -2.42
C THR A 38 -12.48 -9.72 -3.05
N LEU A 39 -11.48 -10.22 -2.32
CA LEU A 39 -10.15 -10.39 -2.88
C LEU A 39 -10.20 -11.27 -4.14
N ASP A 40 -10.95 -12.35 -4.11
CA ASP A 40 -11.11 -13.27 -5.24
C ASP A 40 -11.68 -12.57 -6.49
N ASP A 41 -12.65 -11.67 -6.31
CA ASP A 41 -13.22 -10.91 -7.42
C ASP A 41 -12.22 -9.88 -7.97
N VAL A 42 -11.46 -9.22 -7.11
CA VAL A 42 -10.38 -8.32 -7.54
C VAL A 42 -9.36 -9.10 -8.37
N LEU A 43 -8.90 -10.26 -7.89
CA LEU A 43 -7.93 -11.09 -8.59
C LEU A 43 -8.44 -11.55 -9.97
N LYS A 44 -9.70 -11.98 -10.06
CA LYS A 44 -10.31 -12.44 -11.32
C LYS A 44 -10.52 -11.32 -12.33
N ARG A 45 -10.69 -10.07 -11.87
CA ARG A 45 -11.07 -8.94 -12.73
C ARG A 45 -9.90 -8.03 -13.10
N ALA A 46 -8.83 -8.03 -12.31
CA ALA A 46 -7.72 -7.12 -12.47
C ALA A 46 -6.99 -7.30 -13.80
N ASP A 47 -6.78 -6.21 -14.52
CA ASP A 47 -5.82 -6.09 -15.63
C ASP A 47 -4.50 -5.52 -15.09
N PHE A 48 -4.58 -4.66 -14.07
CA PHE A 48 -3.49 -4.16 -13.24
C PHE A 48 -3.85 -4.39 -11.78
N LEU A 49 -2.96 -4.99 -11.01
CA LEU A 49 -3.09 -5.15 -9.57
C LEU A 49 -2.03 -4.31 -8.88
N THR A 50 -2.44 -3.41 -8.00
CA THR A 50 -1.55 -2.63 -7.14
C THR A 50 -1.88 -2.88 -5.67
N ILE A 51 -0.84 -2.98 -4.83
CA ILE A 51 -0.96 -3.41 -3.44
C ILE A 51 -0.62 -2.23 -2.52
N HIS A 52 -1.44 -2.00 -1.48
CA HIS A 52 -1.32 -0.88 -0.55
C HIS A 52 -1.63 -1.27 0.89
N THR A 53 -1.40 -2.53 1.25
CA THR A 53 -1.64 -3.08 2.58
C THR A 53 -0.34 -3.22 3.38
N PRO A 54 -0.35 -3.15 4.72
CA PRO A 54 0.80 -3.52 5.53
C PRO A 54 1.03 -5.04 5.48
N VAL A 55 2.23 -5.48 5.88
CA VAL A 55 2.50 -6.90 6.14
C VAL A 55 2.03 -7.24 7.54
N THR A 56 1.13 -8.20 7.64
CA THR A 56 0.67 -8.88 8.86
C THR A 56 0.74 -10.38 8.64
N ASP A 57 0.40 -11.17 9.63
CA ASP A 57 0.35 -12.63 9.46
C ASP A 57 -0.70 -13.04 8.42
N GLU A 58 -1.80 -12.27 8.29
CA GLU A 58 -2.87 -12.54 7.33
C GLU A 58 -2.53 -12.06 5.90
N THR A 59 -1.68 -11.04 5.77
CA THR A 59 -1.35 -10.44 4.47
C THR A 59 -0.03 -10.92 3.90
N ARG A 60 0.78 -11.62 4.68
CA ARG A 60 2.04 -12.21 4.21
C ARG A 60 1.76 -13.25 3.13
N GLY A 61 2.37 -13.05 1.95
CA GLY A 61 2.15 -13.92 0.80
C GLY A 61 0.73 -13.90 0.24
N ILE A 62 -0.05 -12.86 0.54
CA ILE A 62 -1.44 -12.73 0.07
C ILE A 62 -1.54 -12.83 -1.46
N ILE A 63 -0.50 -12.42 -2.19
CA ILE A 63 -0.34 -12.63 -3.62
C ILE A 63 0.67 -13.77 -3.84
N GLY A 64 0.23 -14.97 -3.55
CA GLY A 64 0.97 -16.21 -3.75
C GLY A 64 0.40 -17.03 -4.90
N LYS A 65 0.79 -18.31 -4.95
CA LYS A 65 0.44 -19.24 -6.02
C LYS A 65 -1.07 -19.36 -6.25
N ASP A 66 -1.86 -19.43 -5.17
CA ASP A 66 -3.32 -19.54 -5.26
C ASP A 66 -3.97 -18.26 -5.79
N ALA A 67 -3.38 -17.10 -5.46
CA ALA A 67 -3.82 -15.81 -6.00
C ALA A 67 -3.53 -15.71 -7.49
N PHE A 68 -2.32 -16.06 -7.93
CA PHE A 68 -1.96 -16.06 -9.35
C PHE A 68 -2.83 -17.03 -10.18
N ALA A 69 -3.21 -18.18 -9.62
CA ALA A 69 -4.09 -19.13 -10.30
C ALA A 69 -5.50 -18.59 -10.58
N LYS A 70 -5.94 -17.55 -9.85
CA LYS A 70 -7.25 -16.90 -10.02
C LYS A 70 -7.21 -15.71 -10.97
N MET A 71 -6.03 -15.21 -11.31
CA MET A 71 -5.87 -13.99 -12.11
C MET A 71 -6.12 -14.23 -13.59
N LYS A 72 -6.47 -13.16 -14.30
CA LYS A 72 -6.48 -13.16 -15.76
C LYS A 72 -5.08 -13.34 -16.32
N LYS A 73 -4.97 -14.01 -17.45
CA LYS A 73 -3.73 -14.03 -18.23
C LYS A 73 -3.37 -12.62 -18.69
N GLY A 74 -2.11 -12.26 -18.53
CA GLY A 74 -1.59 -10.96 -18.93
C GLY A 74 -1.75 -9.86 -17.89
N VAL A 75 -2.17 -10.18 -16.66
CA VAL A 75 -2.25 -9.20 -15.57
C VAL A 75 -0.86 -8.57 -15.30
N ARG A 76 -0.85 -7.32 -14.85
CA ARG A 76 0.36 -6.61 -14.42
C ARG A 76 0.29 -6.33 -12.93
N ILE A 77 1.42 -6.56 -12.24
CA ILE A 77 1.52 -6.43 -10.77
C ILE A 77 2.37 -5.22 -10.42
N VAL A 78 1.92 -4.40 -9.48
CA VAL A 78 2.70 -3.29 -8.90
C VAL A 78 2.73 -3.44 -7.39
N ASN A 79 3.92 -3.54 -6.82
CA ASN A 79 4.11 -3.55 -5.37
C ASN A 79 5.15 -2.50 -4.95
N CYS A 80 4.64 -1.38 -4.45
CA CYS A 80 5.42 -0.33 -3.78
C CYS A 80 4.98 -0.19 -2.32
N ALA A 81 4.39 -1.24 -1.73
CA ALA A 81 3.92 -1.21 -0.34
C ALA A 81 4.94 -1.82 0.62
N ARG A 82 5.04 -3.14 0.64
CA ARG A 82 6.01 -3.86 1.49
C ARG A 82 6.44 -5.16 0.81
N GLY A 83 7.70 -5.56 1.06
CA GLY A 83 8.18 -6.91 0.75
C GLY A 83 7.41 -7.97 1.51
N GLY A 84 7.35 -9.20 0.98
CA GLY A 84 6.64 -10.31 1.59
C GLY A 84 5.12 -10.32 1.38
N LEU A 85 4.52 -9.31 0.73
CA LEU A 85 3.11 -9.35 0.29
C LEU A 85 2.94 -10.20 -0.97
N VAL A 86 3.91 -10.15 -1.86
CA VAL A 86 3.97 -10.97 -3.06
C VAL A 86 4.98 -12.10 -2.81
N ASP A 87 4.59 -13.33 -3.07
CA ASP A 87 5.52 -14.45 -3.14
C ASP A 87 6.34 -14.33 -4.43
N GLU A 88 7.63 -14.03 -4.27
CA GLU A 88 8.54 -13.74 -5.39
C GLU A 88 8.77 -14.98 -6.26
N ASN A 89 8.82 -16.19 -5.67
CA ASN A 89 8.95 -17.42 -6.43
C ASN A 89 7.68 -17.71 -7.25
N ALA A 90 6.52 -17.56 -6.64
CA ALA A 90 5.25 -17.72 -7.35
C ALA A 90 5.06 -16.65 -8.44
N LEU A 91 5.57 -15.43 -8.23
CA LEU A 91 5.58 -14.38 -9.25
C LEU A 91 6.44 -14.78 -10.45
N LEU A 92 7.64 -15.32 -10.24
CA LEU A 92 8.51 -15.80 -11.31
C LEU A 92 7.84 -16.90 -12.12
N GLU A 93 7.23 -17.89 -11.48
CA GLU A 93 6.44 -18.93 -12.16
C GLU A 93 5.28 -18.32 -12.98
N ALA A 94 4.59 -17.31 -12.43
CA ALA A 94 3.46 -16.66 -13.10
C ALA A 94 3.89 -15.80 -14.31
N LEU A 95 5.08 -15.22 -14.27
CA LEU A 95 5.71 -14.49 -15.39
C LEU A 95 6.14 -15.46 -16.51
N GLU A 96 6.67 -16.62 -16.14
CA GLU A 96 7.10 -17.66 -17.09
C GLU A 96 5.91 -18.25 -17.84
N ASN A 97 4.85 -18.63 -17.13
CA ASN A 97 3.66 -19.23 -17.72
C ASN A 97 2.70 -18.23 -18.38
N GLY A 98 2.99 -16.92 -18.31
CA GLY A 98 2.25 -15.83 -18.95
C GLY A 98 0.95 -15.44 -18.24
N THR A 99 0.71 -15.90 -17.02
CA THR A 99 -0.36 -15.36 -16.17
C THR A 99 -0.08 -13.91 -15.85
N VAL A 100 1.15 -13.57 -15.50
CA VAL A 100 1.62 -12.20 -15.30
C VAL A 100 2.38 -11.75 -16.54
N ALA A 101 2.00 -10.62 -17.14
CA ALA A 101 2.69 -10.04 -18.29
C ALA A 101 3.88 -9.18 -17.89
N GLY A 102 3.90 -8.66 -16.67
CA GLY A 102 4.99 -7.85 -16.12
C GLY A 102 4.72 -7.43 -14.69
N ALA A 103 5.79 -7.09 -13.98
CA ALA A 103 5.72 -6.60 -12.61
C ALA A 103 6.60 -5.37 -12.40
N ALA A 104 6.19 -4.49 -11.47
CA ALA A 104 7.00 -3.39 -10.97
C ALA A 104 7.09 -3.52 -9.45
N LEU A 105 8.29 -3.66 -8.92
CA LEU A 105 8.56 -3.94 -7.51
C LEU A 105 9.55 -2.90 -6.97
N ASP A 106 9.13 -2.16 -5.95
CA ASP A 106 9.99 -1.24 -5.19
C ASP A 106 10.41 -1.84 -3.84
N VAL A 107 9.84 -3.00 -3.49
CA VAL A 107 10.00 -3.65 -2.17
C VAL A 107 10.17 -5.16 -2.34
N PHE A 108 10.95 -5.78 -1.46
CA PHE A 108 11.35 -7.18 -1.56
C PHE A 108 11.30 -7.89 -0.21
N SER A 109 11.21 -9.22 -0.23
CA SER A 109 11.22 -10.04 0.99
C SER A 109 12.55 -9.95 1.73
N THR A 110 13.64 -9.70 1.00
CA THR A 110 14.97 -9.41 1.54
C THR A 110 15.47 -8.09 0.96
N GLU A 111 15.76 -7.14 1.81
CA GLU A 111 16.26 -5.81 1.43
C GLU A 111 17.63 -5.53 2.11
N PRO A 112 18.63 -5.05 1.38
CA PRO A 112 18.67 -4.82 -0.08
C PRO A 112 18.48 -6.10 -0.89
N LEU A 113 17.91 -5.97 -2.11
CA LEU A 113 17.73 -7.11 -3.01
C LEU A 113 19.11 -7.72 -3.35
N PRO A 114 19.34 -9.03 -3.13
CA PRO A 114 20.60 -9.67 -3.45
C PRO A 114 20.98 -9.54 -4.92
N ALA A 115 22.28 -9.36 -5.20
CA ALA A 115 22.76 -9.15 -6.57
C ALA A 115 22.54 -10.38 -7.49
N ASP A 116 22.37 -11.55 -6.92
CA ASP A 116 22.09 -12.81 -7.61
C ASP A 116 20.60 -13.14 -7.67
N SER A 117 19.75 -12.22 -7.24
CA SER A 117 18.29 -12.43 -7.25
C SER A 117 17.78 -12.65 -8.68
N PRO A 118 16.95 -13.69 -8.91
CA PRO A 118 16.34 -13.95 -10.21
C PRO A 118 15.31 -12.88 -10.64
N LEU A 119 14.95 -11.96 -9.77
CA LEU A 119 14.14 -10.79 -10.10
C LEU A 119 14.94 -9.76 -10.91
N LEU A 120 16.27 -9.67 -10.64
CA LEU A 120 17.15 -8.77 -11.38
C LEU A 120 17.41 -9.28 -12.81
N GLY A 121 17.41 -8.36 -13.75
CA GLY A 121 17.65 -8.70 -15.16
C GLY A 121 16.50 -9.43 -15.86
N ASN A 122 15.40 -9.73 -15.17
CA ASN A 122 14.21 -10.28 -15.82
C ASN A 122 13.55 -9.17 -16.67
N PRO A 123 13.42 -9.34 -18.00
CA PRO A 123 12.90 -8.29 -18.89
C PRO A 123 11.43 -7.94 -18.66
N LYS A 124 10.71 -8.75 -17.89
CA LYS A 124 9.32 -8.50 -17.51
C LYS A 124 9.18 -7.83 -16.14
N ILE A 125 10.29 -7.57 -15.42
CA ILE A 125 10.28 -6.98 -14.09
C ILE A 125 11.02 -5.65 -14.10
N ILE A 126 10.37 -4.62 -13.56
CA ILE A 126 11.03 -3.36 -13.19
C ILE A 126 11.28 -3.41 -11.69
N THR A 127 12.53 -3.23 -11.27
CA THR A 127 12.92 -3.16 -9.85
C THR A 127 13.46 -1.78 -9.53
N THR A 128 13.08 -1.25 -8.36
CA THR A 128 13.65 -0.03 -7.76
C THR A 128 14.07 -0.32 -6.32
N PRO A 129 15.09 0.38 -5.76
CA PRO A 129 15.67 0.01 -4.47
C PRO A 129 14.94 0.67 -3.28
N HIS A 130 13.63 0.45 -3.15
CA HIS A 130 12.76 0.98 -2.09
C HIS A 130 12.82 2.52 -2.00
N LEU A 131 12.44 3.17 -3.11
CA LEU A 131 12.56 4.63 -3.29
C LEU A 131 11.42 5.43 -2.65
N GLY A 132 10.32 4.80 -2.25
CA GLY A 132 9.10 5.49 -1.82
C GLY A 132 9.28 6.54 -0.71
N ALA A 133 10.27 6.39 0.17
CA ALA A 133 10.62 7.35 1.22
C ALA A 133 12.08 7.82 1.14
N SER A 134 12.81 7.47 0.07
CA SER A 134 14.26 7.67 -0.05
C SER A 134 14.64 8.82 -1.00
N THR A 135 13.65 9.55 -1.52
CA THR A 135 13.91 10.77 -2.29
C THR A 135 14.16 11.97 -1.36
N THR A 136 14.92 12.95 -1.81
CA THR A 136 15.21 14.18 -1.05
C THR A 136 13.91 14.87 -0.63
N GLU A 137 12.95 15.00 -1.54
CA GLU A 137 11.65 15.64 -1.27
C GLU A 137 10.83 14.88 -0.22
N ALA A 138 10.87 13.53 -0.25
CA ALA A 138 10.17 12.72 0.74
C ALA A 138 10.80 12.87 2.13
N GLN A 139 12.13 12.87 2.23
CA GLN A 139 12.85 13.03 3.49
C GLN A 139 12.64 14.43 4.09
N GLU A 140 12.74 15.49 3.29
CA GLU A 140 12.47 16.85 3.71
C GLU A 140 11.00 17.02 4.15
N GLY A 141 10.05 16.49 3.38
CA GLY A 141 8.63 16.52 3.70
C GLY A 141 8.28 15.81 5.01
N VAL A 142 8.90 14.64 5.26
CA VAL A 142 8.74 13.91 6.53
C VAL A 142 9.33 14.70 7.69
N ALA A 143 10.54 15.26 7.55
CA ALA A 143 11.18 16.04 8.60
C ALA A 143 10.34 17.26 8.98
N LEU A 144 9.85 18.02 8.01
CA LEU A 144 8.97 19.17 8.24
C LEU A 144 7.66 18.75 8.92
N THR A 145 7.02 17.68 8.44
CA THR A 145 5.76 17.18 9.01
C THR A 145 5.94 16.75 10.46
N VAL A 146 7.02 16.04 10.79
CA VAL A 146 7.31 15.63 12.18
C VAL A 146 7.59 16.84 13.06
N ALA A 147 8.37 17.82 12.58
CA ALA A 147 8.64 19.04 13.32
C ALA A 147 7.35 19.83 13.62
N GLU A 148 6.45 19.94 12.64
CA GLU A 148 5.14 20.58 12.82
C GLU A 148 4.26 19.82 13.83
N GLN A 149 4.22 18.49 13.76
CA GLN A 149 3.47 17.66 14.70
C GLN A 149 4.01 17.81 16.13
N MET A 150 5.34 17.83 16.31
CA MET A 150 5.96 18.04 17.61
C MET A 150 5.66 19.44 18.15
N ARG A 151 5.78 20.46 17.30
CA ARG A 151 5.42 21.85 17.66
C ARG A 151 3.96 21.93 18.13
N ASP A 152 3.02 21.39 17.36
CA ASP A 152 1.60 21.45 17.65
C ASP A 152 1.26 20.69 18.94
N TYR A 153 1.93 19.58 19.20
CA TYR A 153 1.78 18.85 20.46
C TYR A 153 2.33 19.65 21.66
N LEU A 154 3.52 20.21 21.54
CA LEU A 154 4.17 20.93 22.64
C LEU A 154 3.47 22.27 22.95
N LEU A 155 2.92 22.94 21.95
CA LEU A 155 2.26 24.23 22.15
C LEU A 155 0.77 24.12 22.47
N ASN A 156 0.08 23.16 21.90
CA ASN A 156 -1.38 23.11 21.92
C ASN A 156 -1.93 21.74 22.39
N GLY A 157 -1.09 20.76 22.74
CA GLY A 157 -1.52 19.41 23.07
C GLY A 157 -2.12 18.62 21.89
N THR A 158 -2.03 19.12 20.66
CA THR A 158 -2.65 18.51 19.49
C THR A 158 -1.93 17.24 19.07
N LEU A 159 -2.61 16.10 19.17
CA LEU A 159 -2.09 14.78 18.76
C LEU A 159 -2.47 14.49 17.30
N ARG A 160 -1.47 14.49 16.40
CA ARG A 160 -1.62 14.09 15.00
C ARG A 160 -0.59 13.04 14.63
N GLY A 161 -1.06 11.92 14.09
CA GLY A 161 -0.17 10.86 13.61
C GLY A 161 0.60 10.10 14.70
N ALA A 162 0.17 10.18 15.96
CA ALA A 162 0.74 9.39 17.04
C ALA A 162 0.57 7.88 16.78
N VAL A 163 1.60 7.09 17.07
CA VAL A 163 1.58 5.63 16.86
C VAL A 163 0.80 4.92 17.97
N ASN A 164 0.82 5.47 19.17
CA ASN A 164 0.29 4.90 20.41
C ASN A 164 -0.92 5.67 20.99
N ALA A 165 -1.47 6.62 20.23
CA ALA A 165 -2.65 7.36 20.62
C ALA A 165 -3.49 7.70 19.37
N PRO A 166 -4.83 7.84 19.50
CA PRO A 166 -5.68 8.29 18.41
C PRO A 166 -5.31 9.73 18.01
N SER A 167 -5.43 10.05 16.72
CA SER A 167 -5.29 11.42 16.26
C SER A 167 -6.51 12.24 16.71
N MET A 168 -6.26 13.33 17.42
CA MET A 168 -7.30 14.20 17.98
C MET A 168 -7.02 15.67 17.61
N ALA A 169 -8.08 16.42 17.30
CA ALA A 169 -7.98 17.88 17.13
C ALA A 169 -7.85 18.57 18.51
N ALA A 170 -7.24 19.76 18.54
CA ALA A 170 -7.04 20.50 19.79
C ALA A 170 -8.35 20.71 20.60
N ALA A 171 -9.46 21.03 19.92
CA ALA A 171 -10.76 21.17 20.56
C ALA A 171 -11.30 19.87 21.16
N GLU A 172 -10.99 18.72 20.54
CA GLU A 172 -11.38 17.39 21.06
C GLU A 172 -10.50 17.01 22.26
N VAL A 173 -9.20 17.34 22.23
CA VAL A 173 -8.28 17.15 23.35
C VAL A 173 -8.76 17.92 24.58
N GLU A 174 -9.12 19.20 24.43
CA GLU A 174 -9.63 20.04 25.51
C GLU A 174 -10.92 19.45 26.13
N ALA A 175 -11.86 19.00 25.30
CA ALA A 175 -13.11 18.36 25.73
C ALA A 175 -12.90 17.03 26.45
N LEU A 176 -11.86 16.26 26.08
CA LEU A 176 -11.57 14.94 26.61
C LEU A 176 -10.47 14.94 27.69
N GLN A 177 -9.83 16.10 27.95
CA GLN A 177 -8.74 16.20 28.93
C GLN A 177 -9.04 15.57 30.28
N PRO A 178 -10.25 15.80 30.89
CA PRO A 178 -10.60 15.18 32.18
C PRO A 178 -10.61 13.64 32.17
N PHE A 179 -10.77 13.03 31.00
CA PHE A 179 -10.75 11.57 30.85
C PHE A 179 -9.36 11.06 30.48
N ILE A 180 -8.55 11.86 29.81
CA ILE A 180 -7.15 11.53 29.48
C ILE A 180 -6.29 11.54 30.73
N ASP A 181 -6.55 12.46 31.67
CA ASP A 181 -5.82 12.56 32.94
C ASP A 181 -6.16 11.44 33.94
N LEU A 182 -7.18 10.64 33.66
CA LEU A 182 -7.61 9.51 34.47
C LEU A 182 -7.08 8.14 33.98
N ALA A 183 -6.46 8.09 32.80
CA ALA A 183 -5.96 6.87 32.15
C ALA A 183 -4.46 6.68 32.34
#